data_2c7ae86b55779b1ce17efad03c1e679f
#
_entry.id   2c7ae86b55779b1ce17efad03c1e679f
#
_cell.length_a   1.000
_cell.length_b   1.000
_cell.length_c   1.000
_cell.angle_alpha   90.00
_cell.angle_beta   90.00
_cell.angle_gamma   90.00
#
_symmetry.space_group_name_H-M   'P 1'
#
loop_
_entity.id
_entity.type
_entity.pdbx_description
1 polymer ?
#
loop_
_entity_poly.entity_id
_entity_poly.type
_entity_poly.pdbx_seq_one_letter_code
_entity_poly.pdbx_strand_id
1 'polypeptide(L)'
;IPDQIYDNTHARPRSFFNEGFVAHISVADPFCPDLSGQLESAVRTAGGTTHRGGSFITIEGPRFSTKAESKTYRSWGMSIIGMTASPEAFLAREAEICYATMAHVTDYDVWHVSEAPVTVEMVIQTLNKNTAIAQEAVRVLAGKLTHERHCECGHALATALITHKDAIPAGTRQKLDLLVNKYL
;
A
#
# COMPACT_ATOMS: atom_id res chain seq x y z
N ILE A 1 -10.71 2.33 0.52
CA ILE A 1 -9.45 3.01 0.89
C ILE A 1 -9.06 2.50 2.27
N PRO A 2 -8.19 1.48 2.34
CA PRO A 2 -7.77 0.88 3.59
C PRO A 2 -6.88 1.83 4.40
N ASP A 3 -6.75 1.54 5.70
CA ASP A 3 -5.86 2.24 6.62
C ASP A 3 -4.80 1.32 7.25
N GLN A 4 -4.95 0.00 7.13
CA GLN A 4 -4.02 -0.99 7.65
C GLN A 4 -3.65 -2.06 6.63
N ILE A 5 -2.43 -2.63 6.80
CA ILE A 5 -1.92 -3.75 5.99
C ILE A 5 -1.55 -4.91 6.90
N TYR A 6 -2.00 -6.11 6.53
CA TYR A 6 -1.42 -7.35 6.99
C TYR A 6 -0.59 -7.96 5.85
N ASP A 7 0.73 -8.00 6.01
CA ASP A 7 1.64 -8.56 5.00
C ASP A 7 1.76 -10.07 5.16
N ASN A 8 1.13 -10.80 4.25
CA ASN A 8 1.21 -12.27 4.13
C ASN A 8 2.02 -12.68 2.89
N THR A 9 3.04 -11.89 2.53
CA THR A 9 3.97 -12.21 1.43
C THR A 9 5.26 -12.82 1.96
N HIS A 10 6.00 -13.58 1.14
CA HIS A 10 7.15 -14.36 1.59
C HIS A 10 8.45 -14.05 0.83
N ALA A 11 8.38 -13.82 -0.48
CA ALA A 11 9.53 -13.77 -1.37
C ALA A 11 9.78 -12.40 -1.99
N ARG A 12 9.41 -11.32 -1.30
CA ARG A 12 9.53 -9.94 -1.80
C ARG A 12 10.63 -9.17 -1.08
N PRO A 13 11.41 -8.32 -1.77
CA PRO A 13 12.27 -7.33 -1.13
C PRO A 13 11.41 -6.39 -0.27
N ARG A 14 11.76 -6.23 1.00
CA ARG A 14 10.93 -5.49 1.97
C ARG A 14 11.59 -4.20 2.46
N SER A 15 12.81 -3.90 2.01
CA SER A 15 13.56 -2.74 2.45
C SER A 15 14.59 -2.35 1.39
N PHE A 16 14.87 -1.07 1.27
CA PHE A 16 16.03 -0.54 0.56
C PHE A 16 17.31 -0.68 1.41
N PHE A 17 17.15 -0.75 2.73
CA PHE A 17 18.25 -0.77 3.70
C PHE A 17 18.76 -2.21 3.92
N ASN A 18 19.93 -2.48 3.38
CA ASN A 18 20.63 -3.76 3.46
C ASN A 18 22.14 -3.51 3.32
N GLU A 19 22.94 -4.55 3.11
CA GLU A 19 24.37 -4.46 2.81
C GLU A 19 25.15 -3.56 3.81
N GLY A 20 24.84 -3.70 5.11
CA GLY A 20 25.54 -2.97 6.19
C GLY A 20 24.94 -1.61 6.55
N PHE A 21 23.81 -1.25 5.98
CA PHE A 21 23.06 -0.08 6.42
C PHE A 21 21.64 -0.49 6.88
N VAL A 22 21.32 -0.20 8.12
CA VAL A 22 20.05 -0.62 8.78
C VAL A 22 19.21 0.60 9.12
N ALA A 23 17.93 0.53 8.74
CA ALA A 23 16.89 1.45 9.20
C ALA A 23 15.72 0.66 9.82
N HIS A 24 15.19 1.14 10.94
CA HIS A 24 13.99 0.60 11.57
C HIS A 24 12.84 1.59 11.37
N ILE A 25 12.23 1.56 10.19
CA ILE A 25 11.14 2.46 9.84
C ILE A 25 9.86 2.09 10.58
N SER A 26 9.15 3.08 11.11
CA SER A 26 7.82 2.86 11.69
C SER A 26 6.77 2.74 10.60
N VAL A 27 6.02 1.63 10.63
CA VAL A 27 4.92 1.33 9.69
C VAL A 27 3.62 1.01 10.43
N ALA A 28 3.46 1.52 11.66
CA ALA A 28 2.23 1.36 12.44
C ALA A 28 1.02 1.91 11.66
N ASP A 29 1.22 3.03 10.96
CA ASP A 29 0.26 3.61 10.02
C ASP A 29 0.86 3.57 8.60
N PRO A 30 0.64 2.47 7.85
CA PRO A 30 1.31 2.23 6.58
C PRO A 30 0.85 3.16 5.46
N PHE A 31 -0.36 3.70 5.55
CA PHE A 31 -0.93 4.64 4.59
C PHE A 31 -0.89 6.07 5.11
N CYS A 32 -0.60 7.01 4.21
CA CYS A 32 -0.66 8.44 4.54
C CYS A 32 -2.12 8.88 4.75
N PRO A 33 -2.50 9.38 5.93
CA PRO A 33 -3.88 9.76 6.22
C PRO A 33 -4.36 10.93 5.36
N ASP A 34 -3.48 11.91 5.08
CA ASP A 34 -3.80 13.08 4.27
C ASP A 34 -4.06 12.68 2.82
N LEU A 35 -3.14 11.89 2.21
CA LEU A 35 -3.32 11.42 0.85
C LEU A 35 -4.53 10.50 0.72
N SER A 36 -4.79 9.65 1.71
CA SER A 36 -5.99 8.79 1.74
C SER A 36 -7.28 9.62 1.79
N GLY A 37 -7.30 10.72 2.53
CA GLY A 37 -8.44 11.64 2.58
C GLY A 37 -8.67 12.37 1.25
N GLN A 38 -7.60 12.83 0.61
CA GLN A 38 -7.66 13.47 -0.70
C GLN A 38 -8.11 12.47 -1.78
N LEU A 39 -7.60 11.22 -1.73
CA LEU A 39 -7.99 10.14 -2.62
C LEU A 39 -9.47 9.80 -2.47
N GLU A 40 -9.98 9.69 -1.25
CA GLU A 40 -11.42 9.47 -0.99
C GLU A 40 -12.26 10.58 -1.64
N SER A 41 -11.89 11.84 -1.41
CA SER A 41 -12.57 12.99 -2.00
C SER A 41 -12.55 12.94 -3.53
N ALA A 42 -11.42 12.54 -4.14
CA ALA A 42 -11.28 12.43 -5.57
C ALA A 42 -12.16 11.33 -6.16
N VAL A 43 -12.24 10.15 -5.51
CA VAL A 43 -13.12 9.04 -5.93
C VAL A 43 -14.59 9.45 -5.87
N ARG A 44 -15.02 10.14 -4.80
CA ARG A 44 -16.38 10.67 -4.68
C ARG A 44 -16.68 11.69 -5.79
N THR A 45 -15.75 12.57 -6.09
CA THR A 45 -15.88 13.55 -7.18
C THR A 45 -16.00 12.87 -8.55
N ALA A 46 -15.31 11.74 -8.76
CA ALA A 46 -15.42 10.92 -9.96
C ALA A 46 -16.70 10.05 -10.01
N GLY A 47 -17.61 10.17 -9.05
CA GLY A 47 -18.86 9.42 -8.99
C GLY A 47 -18.74 8.00 -8.41
N GLY A 48 -17.60 7.67 -7.79
CA GLY A 48 -17.39 6.40 -7.13
C GLY A 48 -17.95 6.34 -5.71
N THR A 49 -18.40 5.15 -5.29
CA THR A 49 -18.72 4.85 -3.89
C THR A 49 -17.46 4.45 -3.17
N THR A 50 -17.19 5.05 -2.01
CA THR A 50 -16.01 4.77 -1.20
C THR A 50 -16.35 4.21 0.17
N HIS A 51 -15.51 3.31 0.64
CA HIS A 51 -15.46 2.85 2.01
C HIS A 51 -14.06 3.15 2.55
N ARG A 52 -13.99 3.83 3.70
CA ARG A 52 -12.72 4.19 4.31
C ARG A 52 -12.42 3.32 5.51
N GLY A 53 -11.14 3.01 5.71
CA GLY A 53 -10.67 2.15 6.79
C GLY A 53 -10.69 0.68 6.43
N GLY A 54 -10.22 -0.12 7.38
CA GLY A 54 -10.14 -1.56 7.27
C GLY A 54 -8.78 -2.09 6.85
N SER A 55 -8.55 -3.34 7.21
CA SER A 55 -7.27 -4.01 6.99
C SER A 55 -7.21 -4.68 5.63
N PHE A 56 -6.14 -4.39 4.91
CA PHE A 56 -5.82 -4.99 3.62
C PHE A 56 -4.82 -6.14 3.85
N ILE A 57 -5.23 -7.39 3.64
CA ILE A 57 -4.26 -8.49 3.59
C ILE A 57 -3.64 -8.58 2.19
N THR A 58 -2.31 -8.50 2.12
CA THR A 58 -1.57 -8.74 0.89
C THR A 58 -1.03 -10.17 0.88
N ILE A 59 -1.49 -10.98 -0.07
CA ILE A 59 -1.00 -12.34 -0.28
C ILE A 59 0.04 -12.40 -1.40
N GLU A 60 0.83 -13.47 -1.42
CA GLU A 60 1.94 -13.60 -2.39
C GLU A 60 1.45 -13.66 -3.84
N GLY A 61 0.38 -14.41 -4.13
CA GLY A 61 0.00 -14.75 -5.49
C GLY A 61 0.98 -15.74 -6.16
N PRO A 62 0.88 -16.00 -7.47
CA PRO A 62 -0.17 -15.52 -8.38
C PRO A 62 -1.52 -16.25 -8.23
N ARG A 63 -1.59 -17.34 -7.43
CA ARG A 63 -2.85 -18.03 -7.16
C ARG A 63 -3.76 -17.22 -6.23
N PHE A 64 -5.07 -17.40 -6.40
CA PHE A 64 -6.04 -16.92 -5.42
C PHE A 64 -6.04 -17.78 -4.15
N SER A 65 -6.69 -17.28 -3.11
CA SER A 65 -6.84 -17.97 -1.85
C SER A 65 -7.73 -19.21 -1.97
N THR A 66 -7.42 -20.23 -1.18
CA THR A 66 -8.35 -21.33 -0.95
C THR A 66 -9.53 -20.87 -0.09
N LYS A 67 -10.63 -21.61 -0.07
CA LYS A 67 -11.76 -21.35 0.83
C LYS A 67 -11.36 -21.33 2.31
N ALA A 68 -10.39 -22.16 2.70
CA ALA A 68 -9.89 -22.19 4.07
C ALA A 68 -9.10 -20.92 4.42
N GLU A 69 -8.18 -20.49 3.54
CA GLU A 69 -7.43 -19.26 3.70
C GLU A 69 -8.38 -18.06 3.78
N SER A 70 -9.33 -17.92 2.86
CA SER A 70 -10.30 -16.84 2.82
C SER A 70 -11.14 -16.76 4.10
N LYS A 71 -11.64 -17.90 4.61
CA LYS A 71 -12.36 -17.97 5.89
C LYS A 71 -11.49 -17.54 7.07
N THR A 72 -10.22 -17.95 7.07
CA THR A 72 -9.24 -17.58 8.10
C THR A 72 -8.99 -16.08 8.08
N TYR A 73 -8.70 -15.49 6.93
CA TYR A 73 -8.47 -14.03 6.82
C TYR A 73 -9.69 -13.22 7.28
N ARG A 74 -10.89 -13.67 6.89
CA ARG A 74 -12.11 -13.06 7.37
C ARG A 74 -12.26 -13.15 8.89
N SER A 75 -11.95 -14.32 9.51
CA SER A 75 -12.01 -14.49 10.95
C SER A 75 -10.99 -13.60 11.71
N TRP A 76 -9.90 -13.21 11.06
CA TRP A 76 -8.93 -12.26 11.58
C TRP A 76 -9.36 -10.79 11.41
N GLY A 77 -10.52 -10.54 10.81
CA GLY A 77 -11.04 -9.18 10.59
C GLY A 77 -10.45 -8.48 9.37
N MET A 78 -9.85 -9.20 8.43
CA MET A 78 -9.38 -8.60 7.18
C MET A 78 -10.57 -8.13 6.34
N SER A 79 -10.52 -6.89 5.88
CA SER A 79 -11.61 -6.24 5.15
C SER A 79 -11.52 -6.47 3.64
N ILE A 80 -10.32 -6.48 3.11
CA ILE A 80 -10.03 -6.71 1.68
C ILE A 80 -8.77 -7.54 1.51
N ILE A 81 -8.66 -8.19 0.35
CA ILE A 81 -7.53 -9.02 -0.04
C ILE A 81 -7.01 -8.60 -1.41
N GLY A 82 -5.70 -8.63 -1.59
CA GLY A 82 -5.04 -8.36 -2.86
C GLY A 82 -3.60 -8.82 -2.86
N MET A 83 -2.83 -8.45 -3.88
CA MET A 83 -1.47 -8.96 -4.11
C MET A 83 -0.40 -7.88 -4.22
N THR A 84 -0.73 -6.58 -4.08
CA THR A 84 0.16 -5.48 -4.52
C THR A 84 0.60 -4.51 -3.43
N ALA A 85 -0.20 -4.25 -2.39
CA ALA A 85 0.07 -3.18 -1.43
C ALA A 85 1.34 -3.40 -0.59
N SER A 86 1.75 -4.65 -0.37
CA SER A 86 3.04 -4.99 0.23
C SER A 86 3.99 -5.55 -0.84
N PRO A 87 5.26 -5.13 -0.89
CA PRO A 87 5.96 -4.21 0.03
C PRO A 87 5.86 -2.73 -0.32
N GLU A 88 5.09 -2.33 -1.34
CA GLU A 88 5.06 -0.95 -1.85
C GLU A 88 4.87 0.11 -0.75
N ALA A 89 3.91 -0.09 0.17
CA ALA A 89 3.64 0.85 1.24
C ALA A 89 4.86 1.05 2.17
N PHE A 90 5.59 -0.03 2.46
CA PHE A 90 6.76 0.01 3.34
C PHE A 90 7.96 0.66 2.65
N LEU A 91 8.18 0.35 1.36
CA LEU A 91 9.21 0.98 0.54
C LEU A 91 8.92 2.47 0.32
N ALA A 92 7.65 2.84 0.10
CA ALA A 92 7.24 4.24 0.03
C ALA A 92 7.54 4.99 1.34
N ARG A 93 7.31 4.35 2.51
CA ARG A 93 7.66 4.93 3.81
C ARG A 93 9.16 5.12 3.97
N GLU A 94 9.99 4.15 3.56
CA GLU A 94 11.45 4.29 3.56
C GLU A 94 11.94 5.36 2.56
N ALA A 95 11.22 5.58 1.47
CA ALA A 95 11.50 6.64 0.51
C ALA A 95 10.89 8.00 0.91
N GLU A 96 10.24 8.10 2.08
CA GLU A 96 9.56 9.31 2.56
C GLU A 96 8.50 9.85 1.58
N ILE A 97 7.84 8.93 0.89
CA ILE A 97 6.76 9.19 -0.06
C ILE A 97 5.42 8.92 0.61
N CYS A 98 4.47 9.82 0.46
CA CYS A 98 3.08 9.56 0.84
C CYS A 98 2.53 8.42 -0.02
N TYR A 99 1.96 7.39 0.61
CA TYR A 99 1.35 6.26 -0.08
C TYR A 99 -0.08 6.07 0.39
N ALA A 100 -1.00 5.85 -0.54
CA ALA A 100 -2.39 5.52 -0.28
C ALA A 100 -2.87 4.51 -1.33
N THR A 101 -3.82 3.66 -0.96
CA THR A 101 -4.37 2.65 -1.86
C THR A 101 -5.83 2.91 -2.18
N MET A 102 -6.15 2.91 -3.47
CA MET A 102 -7.50 2.79 -3.98
C MET A 102 -7.74 1.35 -4.41
N ALA A 103 -8.36 0.56 -3.56
CA ALA A 103 -8.68 -0.83 -3.84
C ALA A 103 -10.00 -0.93 -4.60
N HIS A 104 -9.98 -1.50 -5.79
CA HIS A 104 -11.18 -1.79 -6.56
C HIS A 104 -11.76 -3.12 -6.11
N VAL A 105 -12.87 -3.10 -5.39
CA VAL A 105 -13.56 -4.32 -4.98
C VAL A 105 -14.25 -4.94 -6.20
N THR A 106 -13.91 -6.16 -6.51
CA THR A 106 -14.42 -6.91 -7.67
C THR A 106 -15.45 -7.96 -7.30
N ASP A 107 -15.34 -8.52 -6.09
CA ASP A 107 -16.13 -9.67 -5.63
C ASP A 107 -16.06 -9.82 -4.10
N TYR A 108 -16.77 -10.81 -3.57
CA TYR A 108 -16.80 -11.16 -2.14
C TYR A 108 -15.80 -12.26 -1.76
N ASP A 109 -14.84 -12.57 -2.63
CA ASP A 109 -13.93 -13.69 -2.45
C ASP A 109 -14.67 -15.05 -2.32
N VAL A 110 -13.92 -16.14 -2.18
CA VAL A 110 -14.44 -17.52 -2.18
C VAL A 110 -15.13 -17.97 -0.89
N TRP A 111 -15.22 -17.09 0.13
CA TRP A 111 -15.94 -17.39 1.37
C TRP A 111 -17.45 -17.22 1.25
N HIS A 112 -17.94 -16.45 0.28
CA HIS A 112 -19.36 -16.15 0.12
C HIS A 112 -20.06 -17.33 -0.55
N VAL A 113 -20.99 -17.95 0.17
CA VAL A 113 -21.61 -19.23 -0.27
C VAL A 113 -22.82 -19.06 -1.19
N SER A 114 -23.40 -17.86 -1.28
CA SER A 114 -24.57 -17.58 -2.13
C SER A 114 -24.21 -17.09 -3.54
N GLU A 115 -22.94 -16.83 -3.79
CA GLU A 115 -22.46 -16.37 -5.09
C GLU A 115 -21.78 -17.50 -5.86
N ALA A 116 -21.84 -17.43 -7.19
CA ALA A 116 -21.09 -18.32 -8.05
C ALA A 116 -19.58 -18.17 -7.75
N PRO A 117 -18.77 -19.21 -7.95
CA PRO A 117 -17.31 -19.10 -7.81
C PRO A 117 -16.78 -17.94 -8.65
N VAL A 118 -15.90 -17.15 -8.05
CA VAL A 118 -15.25 -16.02 -8.74
C VAL A 118 -14.47 -16.54 -9.94
N THR A 119 -14.82 -16.05 -11.14
CA THR A 119 -14.07 -16.34 -12.36
C THR A 119 -13.22 -15.17 -12.79
N VAL A 120 -12.16 -15.44 -13.54
CA VAL A 120 -11.29 -14.39 -14.09
C VAL A 120 -12.10 -13.42 -14.97
N GLU A 121 -13.09 -13.91 -15.71
CA GLU A 121 -13.97 -13.10 -16.55
C GLU A 121 -14.78 -12.10 -15.72
N MET A 122 -15.36 -12.53 -14.59
CA MET A 122 -16.11 -11.65 -13.67
C MET A 122 -15.22 -10.55 -13.11
N VAL A 123 -14.00 -10.91 -12.70
CA VAL A 123 -13.00 -9.94 -12.19
C VAL A 123 -12.67 -8.90 -13.25
N ILE A 124 -12.37 -9.33 -14.49
CA ILE A 124 -12.05 -8.44 -15.60
C ILE A 124 -13.23 -7.51 -15.95
N GLN A 125 -14.45 -8.02 -16.00
CA GLN A 125 -15.63 -7.20 -16.30
C GLN A 125 -15.85 -6.12 -15.25
N THR A 126 -15.76 -6.48 -13.97
CA THR A 126 -15.91 -5.53 -12.87
C THR A 126 -14.76 -4.52 -12.86
N LEU A 127 -13.52 -4.96 -13.10
CA LEU A 127 -12.36 -4.09 -13.20
C LEU A 127 -12.52 -3.06 -14.33
N ASN A 128 -12.95 -3.49 -15.52
CA ASN A 128 -13.18 -2.60 -16.65
C ASN A 128 -14.25 -1.53 -16.32
N LYS A 129 -15.33 -1.93 -15.65
CA LYS A 129 -16.37 -1.00 -15.20
C LYS A 129 -15.83 0.05 -14.22
N ASN A 130 -14.92 -0.35 -13.32
CA ASN A 130 -14.34 0.54 -12.32
C ASN A 130 -13.19 1.40 -12.87
N THR A 131 -12.58 1.03 -13.99
CA THR A 131 -11.39 1.70 -14.55
C THR A 131 -11.65 3.16 -14.89
N ALA A 132 -12.80 3.47 -15.48
CA ALA A 132 -13.13 4.85 -15.84
C ALA A 132 -13.22 5.77 -14.61
N ILE A 133 -13.84 5.28 -13.53
CA ILE A 133 -13.93 6.00 -12.25
C ILE A 133 -12.53 6.19 -11.65
N ALA A 134 -11.71 5.15 -11.70
CA ALA A 134 -10.35 5.20 -11.17
C ALA A 134 -9.46 6.20 -11.91
N GLN A 135 -9.51 6.19 -13.24
CA GLN A 135 -8.75 7.13 -14.07
C GLN A 135 -9.17 8.57 -13.80
N GLU A 136 -10.47 8.83 -13.67
CA GLU A 136 -10.97 10.15 -13.32
C GLU A 136 -10.58 10.56 -11.91
N ALA A 137 -10.67 9.67 -10.93
CA ALA A 137 -10.23 9.92 -9.56
C ALA A 137 -8.74 10.30 -9.50
N VAL A 138 -7.88 9.59 -10.24
CA VAL A 138 -6.44 9.92 -10.32
C VAL A 138 -6.23 11.29 -10.96
N ARG A 139 -6.97 11.64 -12.03
CA ARG A 139 -6.91 12.97 -12.68
C ARG A 139 -7.32 14.08 -11.71
N VAL A 140 -8.44 13.89 -11.00
CA VAL A 140 -8.92 14.84 -9.98
C VAL A 140 -7.93 15.01 -8.85
N LEU A 141 -7.37 13.89 -8.34
CA LEU A 141 -6.35 13.91 -7.28
C LEU A 141 -5.10 14.66 -7.75
N ALA A 142 -4.55 14.30 -8.90
CA ALA A 142 -3.34 14.93 -9.45
C ALA A 142 -3.49 16.45 -9.62
N GLY A 143 -4.68 16.91 -10.01
CA GLY A 143 -4.97 18.35 -10.13
C GLY A 143 -5.10 19.10 -8.80
N LYS A 144 -5.25 18.38 -7.69
CA LYS A 144 -5.39 18.96 -6.33
C LYS A 144 -4.13 18.84 -5.47
N LEU A 145 -3.19 17.97 -5.84
CA LEU A 145 -1.96 17.79 -5.09
C LEU A 145 -1.10 19.05 -5.14
N THR A 146 -0.61 19.44 -3.96
CA THR A 146 0.35 20.55 -3.78
C THR A 146 1.65 20.00 -3.23
N HIS A 147 2.70 20.83 -3.23
CA HIS A 147 3.97 20.49 -2.60
C HIS A 147 3.90 20.59 -1.06
N GLU A 148 2.89 21.25 -0.51
CA GLU A 148 2.68 21.34 0.94
C GLU A 148 2.22 19.97 1.49
N ARG A 149 2.87 19.54 2.55
CA ARG A 149 2.56 18.29 3.25
C ARG A 149 2.25 18.60 4.71
N HIS A 150 1.14 18.07 5.20
CA HIS A 150 0.73 18.18 6.60
C HIS A 150 0.93 16.86 7.37
N CYS A 151 1.54 15.85 6.74
CA CYS A 151 1.82 14.55 7.30
C CYS A 151 3.31 14.34 7.59
N GLU A 152 3.62 13.38 8.47
CA GLU A 152 4.99 13.02 8.86
C GLU A 152 5.75 12.17 7.83
N CYS A 153 5.13 11.85 6.67
CA CYS A 153 5.76 10.95 5.69
C CYS A 153 7.13 11.44 5.20
N GLY A 154 7.29 12.76 5.03
CA GLY A 154 8.54 13.35 4.55
C GLY A 154 9.73 13.34 5.53
N HIS A 155 9.51 12.86 6.75
CA HIS A 155 10.51 12.79 7.83
C HIS A 155 10.60 11.38 8.45
N ALA A 156 10.06 10.38 7.79
CA ALA A 156 9.97 9.02 8.33
C ALA A 156 11.33 8.39 8.67
N LEU A 157 12.40 8.78 7.96
CA LEU A 157 13.76 8.31 8.23
C LEU A 157 14.49 9.08 9.33
N ALA A 158 14.01 10.23 9.76
CA ALA A 158 14.73 11.12 10.68
C ALA A 158 15.23 10.44 11.96
N THR A 159 14.46 9.47 12.46
CA THR A 159 14.77 8.71 13.68
C THR A 159 14.94 7.20 13.43
N ALA A 160 14.93 6.77 12.17
CA ALA A 160 14.90 5.35 11.80
C ALA A 160 16.28 4.76 11.51
N LEU A 161 17.28 5.59 11.21
CA LEU A 161 18.62 5.15 10.82
C LEU A 161 19.40 4.68 12.07
N ILE A 162 19.80 3.40 12.08
CA ILE A 162 20.44 2.76 13.23
C ILE A 162 21.95 2.65 13.07
N THR A 163 22.44 2.39 11.84
CA THR A 163 23.88 2.23 11.59
C THR A 163 24.61 3.55 11.80
N HIS A 164 25.70 3.50 12.60
CA HIS A 164 26.57 4.69 12.80
C HIS A 164 27.12 5.16 11.45
N LYS A 165 27.19 6.48 11.25
CA LYS A 165 27.56 7.10 9.96
C LYS A 165 28.88 6.58 9.39
N ASP A 166 29.88 6.43 10.26
CA ASP A 166 31.23 5.98 9.87
C ASP A 166 31.31 4.49 9.60
N ALA A 167 30.29 3.71 9.98
CA ALA A 167 30.21 2.27 9.75
C ALA A 167 29.45 1.91 8.47
N ILE A 168 28.82 2.88 7.80
CA ILE A 168 28.08 2.63 6.57
C ILE A 168 29.07 2.38 5.42
N PRO A 169 29.00 1.23 4.72
CA PRO A 169 29.86 0.97 3.57
C PRO A 169 29.69 2.03 2.48
N ALA A 170 30.79 2.54 1.94
CA ALA A 170 30.77 3.62 0.95
C ALA A 170 29.89 3.29 -0.28
N GLY A 171 29.94 2.05 -0.78
CA GLY A 171 29.10 1.62 -1.89
C GLY A 171 27.61 1.62 -1.56
N THR A 172 27.24 1.19 -0.36
CA THR A 172 25.83 1.20 0.11
C THR A 172 25.35 2.63 0.31
N ARG A 173 26.17 3.50 0.91
CA ARG A 173 25.88 4.93 1.05
C ARG A 173 25.62 5.57 -0.30
N GLN A 174 26.45 5.31 -1.30
CA GLN A 174 26.28 5.84 -2.66
C GLN A 174 24.97 5.35 -3.31
N LYS A 175 24.64 4.07 -3.16
CA LYS A 175 23.37 3.51 -3.69
C LYS A 175 22.13 4.17 -3.08
N LEU A 176 22.18 4.52 -1.79
CA LEU A 176 21.07 5.06 -1.03
C LEU A 176 21.10 6.58 -0.89
N ASP A 177 22.04 7.27 -1.53
CA ASP A 177 22.28 8.70 -1.38
C ASP A 177 21.01 9.54 -1.53
N LEU A 178 20.18 9.23 -2.53
CA LEU A 178 18.89 9.91 -2.74
C LEU A 178 17.95 9.88 -1.53
N LEU A 179 18.01 8.81 -0.73
CA LEU A 179 17.14 8.63 0.43
C LEU A 179 17.73 9.23 1.70
N VAL A 180 19.06 9.12 1.87
CA VAL A 180 19.68 9.35 3.18
C VAL A 180 20.59 10.57 3.25
N ASN A 181 20.96 11.19 2.14
CA ASN A 181 21.96 12.27 2.11
C ASN A 181 21.63 13.43 3.07
N LYS A 182 20.37 13.78 3.22
CA LYS A 182 19.92 14.82 4.13
C LYS A 182 20.07 14.48 5.62
N TYR A 183 20.39 13.23 5.96
CA TYR A 183 20.55 12.73 7.34
C TYR A 183 22.00 12.38 7.69
N LEU A 184 22.89 12.28 6.71
CA LEU A 184 24.29 11.89 6.88
C LEU A 184 25.25 13.05 6.70
#